data_69f7af1f9b37448c296edfd9a3007b00
#
_entry.id   69f7af1f9b37448c296edfd9a3007b00
#
_cell.length_a   1.000
_cell.length_b   1.000
_cell.length_c   1.000
_cell.angle_alpha   90.00
_cell.angle_beta   90.00
_cell.angle_gamma   90.00
#
_symmetry.space_group_name_H-M   'P 1'
#
loop_
_entity.id
_entity.type
_entity.pdbx_description
1 polymer ?
#
loop_
_entity_poly.entity_id
_entity_poly.type
_entity_poly.pdbx_seq_one_letter_code
_entity_poly.pdbx_strand_id
1 'polypeptide(L)'
;ILENDKTVFVGDGDQFYSYDIASGKQLFDVKHGDAGVGKAMDVIDFGENVVVLSEKGLASYAKTDGKRVYASDKIKGVDYFYTIGDNYFLRDQRNSKNIIYGIDMTNGETKGSVQSKGKGGSPKYGNGIDITSDGEYIFAFKGKKVEKIKVNN
;
A
#
# COMPACT_ATOMS: atom_id res chain seq x y z
N ILE A 1 -1.77 -10.90 -4.21
CA ILE A 1 -2.64 -11.24 -5.36
C ILE A 1 -3.87 -10.37 -5.29
N LEU A 2 -4.24 -9.82 -6.43
CA LEU A 2 -5.47 -9.07 -6.62
C LEU A 2 -6.28 -9.74 -7.73
N GLU A 3 -7.59 -9.90 -7.52
CA GLU A 3 -8.52 -10.47 -8.48
C GLU A 3 -9.66 -9.49 -8.72
N ASN A 4 -10.04 -9.34 -9.98
CA ASN A 4 -11.30 -8.73 -10.39
C ASN A 4 -12.10 -9.74 -11.24
N ASP A 5 -13.26 -9.36 -11.77
CA ASP A 5 -14.15 -10.27 -12.49
C ASP A 5 -13.52 -10.98 -13.70
N LYS A 6 -12.45 -10.46 -14.28
CA LYS A 6 -11.83 -10.95 -15.52
C LYS A 6 -10.35 -11.25 -15.41
N THR A 7 -9.66 -10.68 -14.43
CA THR A 7 -8.20 -10.65 -14.42
C THR A 7 -7.66 -10.94 -13.03
N VAL A 8 -6.63 -11.74 -12.94
CA VAL A 8 -5.78 -11.91 -11.75
C VAL A 8 -4.47 -11.18 -11.95
N PHE A 9 -4.07 -10.41 -10.96
CA PHE A 9 -2.77 -9.75 -10.87
C PHE A 9 -1.94 -10.39 -9.76
N VAL A 10 -0.72 -10.78 -10.07
CA VAL A 10 0.17 -11.50 -9.17
C VAL A 10 1.51 -10.80 -9.07
N GLY A 11 1.85 -10.32 -7.87
CA GLY A 11 3.22 -9.91 -7.54
C GLY A 11 3.97 -11.10 -6.96
N ASP A 12 5.07 -11.49 -7.56
CA ASP A 12 5.94 -12.57 -7.10
C ASP A 12 7.42 -12.13 -7.11
N GLY A 13 7.86 -11.62 -5.98
CA GLY A 13 9.23 -11.14 -5.83
C GLY A 13 9.56 -10.03 -6.83
N ASP A 14 10.42 -10.34 -7.79
CA ASP A 14 10.89 -9.39 -8.81
C ASP A 14 10.02 -9.36 -10.07
N GLN A 15 8.91 -10.11 -10.09
CA GLN A 15 8.01 -10.20 -11.23
C GLN A 15 6.59 -9.73 -10.87
N PHE A 16 5.87 -9.23 -11.87
CA PHE A 16 4.47 -8.85 -11.77
C PHE A 16 3.73 -9.31 -13.03
N TYR A 17 2.71 -10.14 -12.83
CA TYR A 17 1.98 -10.83 -13.88
C TYR A 17 0.52 -10.43 -13.91
N SER A 18 -0.10 -10.59 -15.08
CA SER A 18 -1.54 -10.55 -15.22
C SER A 18 -2.03 -11.73 -16.07
N TYR A 19 -3.16 -12.31 -15.65
CA TYR A 19 -3.78 -13.47 -16.31
C TYR A 19 -5.27 -13.22 -16.52
N ASP A 20 -5.79 -13.63 -17.67
CA ASP A 20 -7.21 -13.73 -17.92
C ASP A 20 -7.79 -14.94 -17.17
N ILE A 21 -8.80 -14.72 -16.34
CA ILE A 21 -9.38 -15.77 -15.48
C ILE A 21 -10.03 -16.88 -16.30
N ALA A 22 -10.77 -16.50 -17.35
CA ALA A 22 -11.57 -17.47 -18.11
C ALA A 22 -10.70 -18.45 -18.92
N SER A 23 -9.61 -17.95 -19.51
CA SER A 23 -8.74 -18.75 -20.37
C SER A 23 -7.44 -19.22 -19.70
N GLY A 24 -7.08 -18.65 -18.55
CA GLY A 24 -5.76 -18.84 -17.92
C GLY A 24 -4.61 -18.21 -18.71
N LYS A 25 -4.90 -17.44 -19.76
CA LYS A 25 -3.86 -16.84 -20.61
C LYS A 25 -3.17 -15.71 -19.87
N GLN A 26 -1.84 -15.70 -19.90
CA GLN A 26 -1.04 -14.57 -19.47
C GLN A 26 -1.24 -13.39 -20.38
N LEU A 27 -1.62 -12.24 -19.81
CA LEU A 27 -1.85 -10.99 -20.53
C LEU A 27 -0.58 -10.16 -20.62
N PHE A 28 0.16 -10.08 -19.52
CA PHE A 28 1.49 -9.47 -19.50
C PHE A 28 2.38 -10.05 -18.39
N ASP A 29 3.67 -9.77 -18.53
CA ASP A 29 4.74 -10.09 -17.58
C ASP A 29 5.68 -8.87 -17.48
N VAL A 30 5.84 -8.35 -16.29
CA VAL A 30 6.66 -7.17 -16.02
C VAL A 30 7.75 -7.52 -15.02
N LYS A 31 8.98 -7.18 -15.36
CA LYS A 31 10.11 -7.28 -14.44
C LYS A 31 10.02 -6.16 -13.39
N HIS A 32 9.29 -6.45 -12.31
CA HIS A 32 9.02 -5.51 -11.23
C HIS A 32 10.31 -5.01 -10.54
N GLY A 33 11.33 -5.87 -10.45
CA GLY A 33 12.64 -5.51 -9.90
C GLY A 33 13.28 -4.28 -10.57
N ASP A 34 12.99 -4.04 -11.85
CA ASP A 34 13.50 -2.88 -12.60
C ASP A 34 12.83 -1.55 -12.17
N ALA A 35 11.80 -1.60 -11.33
CA ALA A 35 11.20 -0.41 -10.72
C ALA A 35 12.05 0.19 -9.59
N GLY A 36 13.03 -0.56 -9.06
CA GLY A 36 13.93 -0.11 -8.00
C GLY A 36 13.29 -0.04 -6.59
N VAL A 37 12.06 -0.54 -6.44
CA VAL A 37 11.28 -0.48 -5.19
C VAL A 37 11.35 -1.75 -4.35
N GLY A 38 12.19 -2.70 -4.72
CA GLY A 38 12.32 -4.00 -4.04
C GLY A 38 11.26 -5.00 -4.48
N LYS A 39 11.16 -6.11 -3.76
CA LYS A 39 10.25 -7.20 -4.08
C LYS A 39 8.80 -6.84 -3.84
N ALA A 40 7.92 -7.33 -4.71
CA ALA A 40 6.47 -7.20 -4.55
C ALA A 40 6.01 -7.89 -3.26
N MET A 41 5.16 -7.21 -2.48
CA MET A 41 4.58 -7.70 -1.24
C MET A 41 3.06 -7.83 -1.33
N ASP A 42 2.41 -6.82 -1.92
CA ASP A 42 0.96 -6.79 -2.07
C ASP A 42 0.56 -6.02 -3.33
N VAL A 43 -0.67 -6.21 -3.79
CA VAL A 43 -1.22 -5.59 -5.00
C VAL A 43 -2.56 -4.97 -4.68
N ILE A 44 -2.74 -3.71 -5.05
CA ILE A 44 -3.92 -2.90 -4.74
C ILE A 44 -4.58 -2.44 -6.03
N ASP A 45 -5.90 -2.52 -6.06
CA ASP A 45 -6.71 -1.94 -7.14
C ASP A 45 -6.75 -0.42 -7.04
N PHE A 46 -6.48 0.25 -8.16
CA PHE A 46 -6.56 1.70 -8.26
C PHE A 46 -7.02 2.15 -9.65
N GLY A 47 -8.33 2.14 -9.85
CA GLY A 47 -8.96 2.54 -11.11
C GLY A 47 -8.42 1.78 -12.32
N GLU A 48 -7.86 2.48 -13.30
CA GLU A 48 -7.26 1.87 -14.50
C GLU A 48 -5.88 1.23 -14.24
N ASN A 49 -5.36 1.38 -13.03
CA ASN A 49 -4.05 0.91 -12.64
C ASN A 49 -4.15 -0.11 -11.50
N VAL A 50 -3.06 -0.82 -11.29
CA VAL A 50 -2.75 -1.54 -10.06
C VAL A 50 -1.52 -0.93 -9.43
N VAL A 51 -1.49 -0.87 -8.10
CA VAL A 51 -0.33 -0.43 -7.34
C VAL A 51 0.26 -1.62 -6.61
N VAL A 52 1.52 -1.89 -6.86
CA VAL A 52 2.28 -2.93 -6.18
C VAL A 52 3.01 -2.32 -5.00
N LEU A 53 2.65 -2.74 -3.79
CA LEU A 53 3.39 -2.44 -2.57
C LEU A 53 4.63 -3.31 -2.52
N SER A 54 5.76 -2.71 -2.19
CA SER A 54 7.06 -3.39 -2.25
C SER A 54 7.92 -3.09 -1.02
N GLU A 55 8.99 -3.88 -0.84
CA GLU A 55 9.88 -3.77 0.34
C GLU A 55 10.47 -2.37 0.52
N LYS A 56 10.68 -1.62 -0.56
CA LYS A 56 11.37 -0.32 -0.54
C LYS A 56 10.55 0.81 -1.16
N GLY A 57 9.28 0.55 -1.50
CA GLY A 57 8.48 1.58 -2.15
C GLY A 57 7.19 1.06 -2.77
N LEU A 58 6.72 1.77 -3.77
CA LEU A 58 5.51 1.51 -4.53
C LEU A 58 5.81 1.58 -6.02
N ALA A 59 5.14 0.77 -6.82
CA ALA A 59 5.12 0.93 -8.28
C ALA A 59 3.70 0.76 -8.81
N SER A 60 3.29 1.61 -9.74
CA SER A 60 1.99 1.54 -10.40
C SER A 60 2.14 1.08 -11.84
N TYR A 61 1.21 0.21 -12.26
CA TYR A 61 1.17 -0.36 -13.60
C TYR A 61 -0.24 -0.27 -14.18
N ALA A 62 -0.34 0.04 -15.47
CA ALA A 62 -1.60 0.00 -16.19
C ALA A 62 -2.13 -1.45 -16.27
N LYS A 63 -3.42 -1.64 -15.98
CA LYS A 63 -4.07 -2.97 -16.03
C LYS A 63 -4.11 -3.57 -17.42
N THR A 64 -4.07 -2.75 -18.44
CA THR A 64 -4.22 -3.16 -19.84
C THR A 64 -3.00 -3.86 -20.42
N ASP A 65 -1.79 -3.40 -20.09
CA ASP A 65 -0.55 -3.83 -20.73
C ASP A 65 0.65 -3.96 -19.79
N GLY A 66 0.46 -3.68 -18.50
CA GLY A 66 1.53 -3.73 -17.50
C GLY A 66 2.54 -2.57 -17.62
N LYS A 67 2.28 -1.54 -18.43
CA LYS A 67 3.18 -0.39 -18.54
C LYS A 67 3.27 0.33 -17.20
N ARG A 68 4.52 0.56 -16.75
CA ARG A 68 4.77 1.29 -15.50
C ARG A 68 4.35 2.74 -15.63
N VAL A 69 3.46 3.17 -14.72
CA VAL A 69 2.97 4.56 -14.63
C VAL A 69 3.92 5.40 -13.79
N TYR A 70 4.28 4.88 -12.61
CA TYR A 70 5.30 5.47 -11.74
C TYR A 70 6.00 4.41 -10.89
N ALA A 71 7.11 4.81 -10.27
CA ALA A 71 7.72 4.12 -9.14
C ALA A 71 8.19 5.16 -8.12
N SER A 72 8.00 4.88 -6.83
CA SER A 72 8.38 5.75 -5.72
C SER A 72 9.05 4.95 -4.62
N ASP A 73 10.27 5.34 -4.24
CA ASP A 73 11.07 4.74 -3.16
C ASP A 73 11.01 5.54 -1.84
N LYS A 74 10.13 6.54 -1.76
CA LYS A 74 10.01 7.44 -0.61
C LYS A 74 9.44 6.78 0.62
N ILE A 75 8.66 5.71 0.44
CA ILE A 75 8.04 4.97 1.53
C ILE A 75 8.67 3.59 1.59
N LYS A 76 9.35 3.30 2.69
CA LYS A 76 10.07 2.03 2.86
C LYS A 76 9.38 1.20 3.94
N GLY A 77 9.18 -0.10 3.66
CA GLY A 77 8.73 -1.06 4.66
C GLY A 77 7.30 -0.97 5.10
N VAL A 78 6.47 -0.82 4.13
CA VAL A 78 5.03 -0.87 4.36
C VAL A 78 4.64 -2.26 4.82
N ASP A 79 4.04 -2.35 6.00
CA ASP A 79 3.49 -3.61 6.51
C ASP A 79 1.96 -3.62 6.53
N TYR A 80 1.32 -2.46 6.45
CA TYR A 80 -0.12 -2.34 6.40
C TYR A 80 -0.58 -1.22 5.49
N PHE A 81 -1.68 -1.49 4.83
CA PHE A 81 -2.37 -0.58 3.96
C PHE A 81 -3.82 -0.39 4.43
N TYR A 82 -4.27 0.86 4.46
CA TYR A 82 -5.63 1.23 4.84
C TYR A 82 -6.23 2.17 3.81
N THR A 83 -7.50 1.97 3.50
CA THR A 83 -8.30 2.91 2.72
C THR A 83 -9.38 3.53 3.61
N ILE A 84 -9.54 4.85 3.52
CA ILE A 84 -10.60 5.56 4.23
C ILE A 84 -11.20 6.54 3.24
N GLY A 85 -12.37 6.20 2.69
CA GLY A 85 -12.89 6.89 1.51
C GLY A 85 -11.88 6.81 0.37
N ASP A 86 -11.57 7.94 -0.23
CA ASP A 86 -10.59 8.05 -1.33
C ASP A 86 -9.14 8.26 -0.84
N ASN A 87 -8.93 8.23 0.46
CA ASN A 87 -7.60 8.41 1.03
C ASN A 87 -6.93 7.08 1.32
N TYR A 88 -5.64 7.01 1.03
CA TYR A 88 -4.79 5.84 1.17
C TYR A 88 -3.72 6.10 2.21
N PHE A 89 -3.56 5.16 3.15
CA PHE A 89 -2.62 5.27 4.25
C PHE A 89 -1.76 4.03 4.34
N LEU A 90 -0.47 4.24 4.53
CA LEU A 90 0.51 3.18 4.73
C LEU A 90 1.14 3.31 6.11
N ARG A 91 1.35 2.19 6.77
CA ARG A 91 2.04 2.12 8.05
C ARG A 91 3.43 1.54 7.87
N ASP A 92 4.44 2.25 8.42
CA ASP A 92 5.80 1.74 8.54
C ASP A 92 6.07 1.33 9.99
N GLN A 93 6.36 0.05 10.23
CA GLN A 93 6.70 -0.48 11.56
C GLN A 93 8.20 -0.66 11.79
N ARG A 94 9.03 -0.55 10.76
CA ARG A 94 10.43 -0.97 10.83
C ARG A 94 11.30 -0.24 11.86
N ASN A 95 10.92 0.96 12.25
CA ASN A 95 11.73 1.81 13.12
C ASN A 95 11.18 1.99 14.53
N SER A 96 10.34 1.08 15.04
CA SER A 96 9.61 1.28 16.31
C SER A 96 8.84 2.63 16.37
N LYS A 97 8.85 3.36 15.29
CA LYS A 97 8.12 4.60 15.09
C LYS A 97 6.92 4.23 14.24
N ASN A 98 5.76 4.07 14.86
CA ASN A 98 4.52 3.87 14.11
C ASN A 98 4.21 5.14 13.31
N ILE A 99 4.75 5.23 12.12
CA ILE A 99 4.49 6.33 11.19
C ILE A 99 3.42 5.87 10.22
N ILE A 100 2.40 6.69 10.07
CA ILE A 100 1.32 6.54 9.10
C ILE A 100 1.55 7.59 8.02
N TYR A 101 1.66 7.16 6.78
CA TYR A 101 1.79 8.04 5.63
C TYR A 101 0.48 8.12 4.87
N GLY A 102 -0.01 9.33 4.60
CA GLY A 102 -1.01 9.58 3.57
C GLY A 102 -0.34 9.55 2.19
N ILE A 103 -0.93 8.83 1.25
CA ILE A 103 -0.35 8.58 -0.08
C ILE A 103 -1.26 9.11 -1.17
N ASP A 104 -0.65 9.80 -2.11
CA ASP A 104 -1.25 10.04 -3.41
C ASP A 104 -1.00 8.86 -4.34
N MET A 105 -2.02 8.05 -4.58
CA MET A 105 -1.91 6.85 -5.39
C MET A 105 -1.77 7.14 -6.90
N THR A 106 -1.94 8.40 -7.32
CA THR A 106 -1.74 8.78 -8.73
C THR A 106 -0.27 8.88 -9.11
N ASN A 107 0.60 9.18 -8.14
CA ASN A 107 2.03 9.41 -8.37
C ASN A 107 2.96 8.75 -7.33
N GLY A 108 2.42 8.16 -6.27
CA GLY A 108 3.18 7.50 -5.20
C GLY A 108 3.87 8.47 -4.23
N GLU A 109 3.49 9.76 -4.22
CA GLU A 109 4.04 10.76 -3.31
C GLU A 109 3.31 10.74 -1.96
N THR A 110 4.02 11.17 -0.92
CA THR A 110 3.39 11.34 0.40
C THR A 110 2.65 12.68 0.46
N LYS A 111 1.38 12.65 0.83
CA LYS A 111 0.59 13.84 1.17
C LYS A 111 0.90 14.37 2.58
N GLY A 112 1.43 13.51 3.44
CA GLY A 112 1.79 13.84 4.81
C GLY A 112 2.11 12.59 5.61
N SER A 113 2.57 12.77 6.84
CA SER A 113 2.81 11.66 7.75
C SER A 113 2.47 12.04 9.18
N VAL A 114 2.04 11.06 9.95
CA VAL A 114 1.80 11.19 11.38
C VAL A 114 2.57 10.12 12.11
N GLN A 115 3.27 10.51 13.17
CA GLN A 115 3.93 9.57 14.07
C GLN A 115 3.08 9.40 15.32
N SER A 116 2.62 8.19 15.59
CA SER A 116 1.99 7.88 16.88
C SER A 116 3.04 7.93 17.99
N LYS A 117 2.77 8.72 19.04
CA LYS A 117 3.69 8.95 20.19
C LYS A 117 3.83 7.74 21.12
N GLY A 118 3.36 6.59 20.72
CA GLY A 118 3.43 5.43 21.59
C GLY A 118 4.51 4.45 21.20
N LYS A 119 5.10 3.73 22.15
CA LYS A 119 5.98 2.58 21.87
C LYS A 119 5.16 1.52 21.16
N GLY A 120 5.62 1.06 20.00
CA GLY A 120 5.02 -0.05 19.26
C GLY A 120 4.89 -1.26 20.17
N GLY A 121 3.70 -1.81 20.28
CA GLY A 121 3.48 -3.08 20.94
C GLY A 121 4.01 -4.22 20.06
N SER A 122 4.40 -5.32 20.70
CA SER A 122 4.77 -6.53 19.97
C SER A 122 3.61 -7.00 19.09
N PRO A 123 3.85 -7.41 17.85
CA PRO A 123 2.82 -7.98 16.97
C PRO A 123 2.09 -9.18 17.60
N LYS A 124 2.70 -9.80 18.60
CA LYS A 124 2.22 -11.01 19.28
C LYS A 124 0.88 -10.83 20.04
N TYR A 125 0.44 -9.60 20.27
CA TYR A 125 -0.75 -9.31 21.09
C TYR A 125 -1.73 -8.34 20.45
N GLY A 126 -1.77 -8.22 19.13
CA GLY A 126 -2.77 -7.39 18.46
C GLY A 126 -2.71 -5.89 18.81
N ASN A 127 -1.61 -5.40 19.34
CA ASN A 127 -1.39 -3.99 19.60
C ASN A 127 -1.07 -3.24 18.30
N GLY A 128 -1.75 -3.63 17.23
CA GLY A 128 -1.79 -2.86 16.02
C GLY A 128 -2.45 -1.51 16.30
N ILE A 129 -2.04 -0.50 15.58
CA ILE A 129 -2.82 0.72 15.50
C ILE A 129 -4.01 0.37 14.62
N ASP A 130 -5.16 0.19 15.23
CA ASP A 130 -6.40 0.19 14.46
C ASP A 130 -6.69 1.62 14.06
N ILE A 131 -6.91 1.82 12.78
CA ILE A 131 -7.23 3.12 12.22
C ILE A 131 -8.68 3.07 11.75
N THR A 132 -9.46 4.03 12.23
CA THR A 132 -10.77 4.32 11.66
C THR A 132 -10.84 5.80 11.33
N SER A 133 -11.77 6.20 10.50
CA SER A 133 -11.96 7.59 10.11
C SER A 133 -13.44 7.93 9.98
N ASP A 134 -13.75 9.18 10.26
CA ASP A 134 -15.04 9.80 9.91
C ASP A 134 -14.96 10.60 8.59
N GLY A 135 -13.85 10.46 7.85
CA GLY A 135 -13.57 11.21 6.62
C GLY A 135 -12.80 12.52 6.86
N GLU A 136 -12.81 13.05 8.08
CA GLU A 136 -12.09 14.28 8.46
C GLU A 136 -10.90 13.97 9.38
N TYR A 137 -11.04 12.96 10.24
CA TYR A 137 -10.05 12.58 11.23
C TYR A 137 -9.70 11.11 11.13
N ILE A 138 -8.45 10.79 11.39
CA ILE A 138 -7.98 9.44 11.67
C ILE A 138 -7.98 9.24 13.17
N PHE A 139 -8.53 8.12 13.63
CA PHE A 139 -8.47 7.68 15.02
C PHE A 139 -7.48 6.53 15.14
N ALA A 140 -6.35 6.78 15.77
CA ALA A 140 -5.35 5.76 16.03
C ALA A 140 -5.53 5.20 17.44
N PHE A 141 -5.84 3.92 17.52
CA PHE A 141 -6.03 3.22 18.80
C PHE A 141 -4.72 2.62 19.28
N LYS A 142 -4.35 2.93 20.51
CA LYS A 142 -3.16 2.37 21.13
C LYS A 142 -3.44 1.91 22.56
N GLY A 143 -3.65 0.64 22.74
CA GLY A 143 -4.06 0.10 24.02
C GLY A 143 -5.34 0.79 24.53
N LYS A 144 -5.26 1.50 25.67
CA LYS A 144 -6.40 2.25 26.24
C LYS A 144 -6.51 3.71 25.77
N LYS A 145 -5.70 4.13 24.81
CA LYS A 145 -5.67 5.53 24.33
C LYS A 145 -6.13 5.61 22.89
N VAL A 146 -6.89 6.65 22.59
CA VAL A 146 -7.27 7.05 21.24
C VAL A 146 -6.59 8.37 20.91
N GLU A 147 -5.90 8.42 19.81
CA GLU A 147 -5.33 9.66 19.26
C GLU A 147 -6.19 10.10 18.07
N LYS A 148 -6.73 11.32 18.13
CA LYS A 148 -7.49 11.93 17.04
C LYS A 148 -6.56 12.81 16.22
N ILE A 149 -6.46 12.52 14.93
CA ILE A 149 -5.51 13.16 14.02
C ILE A 149 -6.29 13.74 12.86
N LYS A 150 -6.16 15.05 12.62
CA LYS A 150 -6.81 15.69 11.48
C LYS A 150 -6.09 15.30 10.20
N VAL A 151 -6.86 14.80 9.22
CA VAL A 151 -6.37 14.61 7.85
C VAL A 151 -6.44 15.98 7.16
N ASN A 152 -5.29 16.58 6.91
CA ASN A 152 -5.25 17.78 6.08
C ASN A 152 -5.30 17.33 4.62
N ASN A 153 -6.35 17.72 3.92
CA ASN A 153 -6.47 17.58 2.47
C ASN A 153 -5.56 18.59 1.78
#